data_e2b358617a613361a1383d4c955eaa1f
#
_entry.id   e2b358617a613361a1383d4c955eaa1f
#
_cell.length_a   1.000
_cell.length_b   1.000
_cell.length_c   1.000
_cell.angle_alpha   90.00
_cell.angle_beta   90.00
_cell.angle_gamma   90.00
#
_symmetry.space_group_name_H-M   'P 1'
#
loop_
_entity.id
_entity.type
_entity.pdbx_description
1 polymer ?
#
loop_
_entity_poly.entity_id
_entity_poly.type
_entity_poly.pdbx_seq_one_letter_code
_entity_poly.pdbx_strand_id
1 'polypeptide(L)'
;GAWKVIGDNPGYTFRKDKLPYQEYIQSLYQSKMALSPFGQGEVCYRDFEIPEFGVAMIKPNMDIVNTEPNPYIANETYISVDLDWKNLNETVIKMLDNPNKLSYIIDNSRKVYDELYSAHNFCKYWYDFFANLSGVDSE
;
A
#
# COMPACT_ATOMS: atom_id res chain seq x y z
N GLY A 1 -7.64 -2.18 -17.20
CA GLY A 1 -7.08 -1.70 -15.94
C GLY A 1 -8.17 -1.43 -14.90
N ALA A 2 -7.81 -1.12 -13.68
CA ALA A 2 -8.70 -0.86 -12.54
C ALA A 2 -9.85 0.11 -12.87
N TRP A 3 -9.59 1.12 -13.65
CA TRP A 3 -10.56 2.14 -14.08
C TRP A 3 -11.77 1.61 -14.85
N LYS A 4 -11.62 0.51 -15.59
CA LYS A 4 -12.72 -0.13 -16.30
C LYS A 4 -13.60 -0.98 -15.38
N VAL A 5 -13.03 -1.45 -14.27
CA VAL A 5 -13.72 -2.32 -13.31
C VAL A 5 -14.55 -1.50 -12.33
N ILE A 6 -14.06 -0.31 -11.95
CA ILE A 6 -14.71 0.54 -10.97
C ILE A 6 -15.99 1.19 -11.49
N GLY A 7 -16.12 1.40 -12.79
CA GLY A 7 -17.33 1.84 -13.48
C GLY A 7 -18.38 2.55 -12.62
N ASP A 8 -19.58 2.66 -13.03
CA ASP A 8 -20.65 3.37 -12.32
C ASP A 8 -21.20 2.57 -11.12
N ASN A 9 -20.41 2.48 -10.02
CA ASN A 9 -20.89 1.88 -8.80
C ASN A 9 -21.54 2.95 -7.90
N PRO A 10 -22.86 2.91 -7.63
CA PRO A 10 -23.56 3.91 -6.83
C PRO A 10 -23.19 3.86 -5.33
N GLY A 11 -22.47 2.85 -4.88
CA GLY A 11 -22.16 2.64 -3.46
C GLY A 11 -20.99 3.47 -2.92
N TYR A 12 -20.17 4.10 -3.77
CA TYR A 12 -19.03 4.92 -3.34
C TYR A 12 -18.60 5.91 -4.42
N THR A 13 -17.98 7.01 -3.98
CA THR A 13 -17.41 8.02 -4.87
C THR A 13 -15.97 7.66 -5.19
N PHE A 14 -15.64 7.68 -6.46
CA PHE A 14 -14.32 7.37 -6.95
C PHE A 14 -13.73 8.55 -7.74
N ARG A 15 -12.51 8.96 -7.39
CA ARG A 15 -11.79 10.02 -8.07
C ARG A 15 -10.68 9.45 -8.93
N LYS A 16 -10.67 9.78 -10.21
CA LYS A 16 -9.70 9.28 -11.21
C LYS A 16 -8.93 10.38 -11.94
N ASP A 17 -9.20 11.64 -11.62
CA ASP A 17 -8.57 12.77 -12.28
C ASP A 17 -7.13 12.94 -11.81
N LYS A 18 -6.24 13.39 -12.71
CA LYS A 18 -4.90 13.77 -12.33
C LYS A 18 -4.95 15.09 -11.57
N LEU A 19 -4.53 15.06 -10.33
CA LEU A 19 -4.54 16.20 -9.42
C LEU A 19 -3.15 16.83 -9.31
N PRO A 20 -3.07 18.15 -9.08
CA PRO A 20 -1.87 18.75 -8.51
C PRO A 20 -1.51 18.07 -7.19
N TYR A 21 -0.21 18.00 -6.87
CA TYR A 21 0.27 17.23 -5.71
C TYR A 21 -0.42 17.58 -4.38
N GLN A 22 -0.61 18.87 -4.10
CA GLN A 22 -1.29 19.28 -2.86
C GLN A 22 -2.74 18.84 -2.78
N GLU A 23 -3.47 18.90 -3.90
CA GLU A 23 -4.85 18.41 -3.95
C GLU A 23 -4.92 16.89 -3.84
N TYR A 24 -3.93 16.19 -4.40
CA TYR A 24 -3.79 14.74 -4.23
C TYR A 24 -3.62 14.37 -2.75
N ILE A 25 -2.72 15.03 -2.03
CA ILE A 25 -2.50 14.80 -0.60
C ILE A 25 -3.78 15.08 0.20
N GLN A 26 -4.48 16.20 -0.07
CA GLN A 26 -5.76 16.49 0.57
C GLN A 26 -6.80 15.40 0.31
N SER A 27 -6.84 14.88 -0.92
CA SER A 27 -7.77 13.80 -1.26
C SER A 27 -7.44 12.49 -0.55
N LEU A 28 -6.16 12.20 -0.29
CA LEU A 28 -5.75 11.07 0.54
C LEU A 28 -6.30 11.20 1.96
N TYR A 29 -6.09 12.34 2.62
CA TYR A 29 -6.62 12.59 3.98
C TYR A 29 -8.14 12.43 4.11
N GLN A 30 -8.86 12.64 3.02
CA GLN A 30 -10.32 12.50 2.97
C GLN A 30 -10.79 11.10 2.55
N SER A 31 -9.86 10.22 2.21
CA SER A 31 -10.15 8.90 1.68
C SER A 31 -10.01 7.82 2.77
N LYS A 32 -10.89 6.83 2.74
CA LYS A 32 -10.75 5.62 3.56
C LYS A 32 -9.78 4.62 2.92
N MET A 33 -9.77 4.58 1.60
CA MET A 33 -8.97 3.66 0.79
C MET A 33 -8.42 4.38 -0.42
N ALA A 34 -7.25 3.97 -0.89
CA ALA A 34 -6.65 4.49 -2.11
C ALA A 34 -6.06 3.38 -2.98
N LEU A 35 -6.22 3.52 -4.29
CA LEU A 35 -5.67 2.56 -5.24
C LEU A 35 -4.21 2.83 -5.53
N SER A 36 -3.38 1.80 -5.46
CA SER A 36 -2.01 1.82 -5.94
C SER A 36 -1.80 0.79 -7.06
N PRO A 37 -2.25 1.09 -8.28
CA PRO A 37 -1.96 0.22 -9.42
C PRO A 37 -0.46 0.21 -9.73
N PHE A 38 0.00 -0.84 -10.40
CA PHE A 38 1.34 -0.88 -10.95
C PHE A 38 1.56 0.29 -11.91
N GLY A 39 2.72 0.91 -11.81
CA GLY A 39 3.14 2.02 -12.65
C GLY A 39 4.14 1.54 -13.70
N GLN A 40 5.33 2.14 -13.74
CA GLN A 40 6.48 1.64 -14.54
C GLN A 40 7.11 0.38 -13.91
N GLY A 41 6.75 0.07 -12.67
CA GLY A 41 7.10 -1.12 -11.93
C GLY A 41 5.98 -1.44 -10.93
N GLU A 42 6.17 -2.55 -10.21
CA GLU A 42 5.20 -3.04 -9.22
C GLU A 42 5.19 -2.17 -7.97
N VAL A 43 6.34 -1.63 -7.58
CA VAL A 43 6.51 -0.71 -6.45
C VAL A 43 6.50 0.73 -6.96
N CYS A 44 5.76 1.61 -6.31
CA CYS A 44 5.67 3.02 -6.69
C CYS A 44 5.58 3.94 -5.46
N TYR A 45 5.75 5.25 -5.67
CA TYR A 45 5.70 6.23 -4.57
C TYR A 45 4.42 6.19 -3.76
N ARG A 46 3.28 5.91 -4.39
CA ARG A 46 2.00 5.77 -3.69
C ARG A 46 1.98 4.69 -2.63
N ASP A 47 2.81 3.66 -2.78
CA ASP A 47 2.91 2.57 -1.82
C ASP A 47 3.47 3.04 -0.48
N PHE A 48 4.23 4.13 -0.49
CA PHE A 48 4.77 4.78 0.71
C PHE A 48 3.88 5.92 1.20
N GLU A 49 3.35 6.73 0.28
CA GLU A 49 2.49 7.87 0.62
C GLU A 49 1.18 7.42 1.28
N ILE A 50 0.51 6.39 0.74
CA ILE A 50 -0.79 5.95 1.23
C ILE A 50 -0.74 5.52 2.71
N PRO A 51 0.17 4.63 3.15
CA PRO A 51 0.32 4.30 4.56
C PRO A 51 0.71 5.48 5.44
N GLU A 52 1.60 6.35 4.97
CA GLU A 52 2.04 7.56 5.69
C GLU A 52 0.85 8.46 6.05
N PHE A 53 -0.09 8.64 5.14
CA PHE A 53 -1.30 9.43 5.38
C PHE A 53 -2.43 8.67 6.10
N GLY A 54 -2.19 7.43 6.53
CA GLY A 54 -3.16 6.65 7.30
C GLY A 54 -4.37 6.21 6.48
N VAL A 55 -4.16 5.86 5.23
CA VAL A 55 -5.16 5.38 4.29
C VAL A 55 -4.90 3.91 3.98
N ALA A 56 -5.95 3.11 3.81
CA ALA A 56 -5.79 1.72 3.41
C ALA A 56 -5.45 1.62 1.91
N MET A 57 -4.32 1.01 1.59
CA MET A 57 -3.91 0.80 0.21
C MET A 57 -4.63 -0.40 -0.40
N ILE A 58 -5.18 -0.24 -1.59
CA ILE A 58 -5.65 -1.34 -2.44
C ILE A 58 -4.66 -1.52 -3.57
N LYS A 59 -4.13 -2.72 -3.70
CA LYS A 59 -3.09 -3.04 -4.67
C LYS A 59 -3.26 -4.46 -5.21
N PRO A 60 -2.88 -4.74 -6.47
CA PRO A 60 -2.78 -6.11 -6.95
C PRO A 60 -1.88 -6.95 -6.07
N ASN A 61 -2.17 -8.26 -5.99
CA ASN A 61 -1.39 -9.18 -5.16
C ASN A 61 0.11 -9.04 -5.44
N MET A 62 0.88 -8.82 -4.37
CA MET A 62 2.33 -8.59 -4.41
C MET A 62 3.15 -9.85 -4.17
N ASP A 63 2.54 -11.02 -3.98
CA ASP A 63 3.27 -12.29 -3.78
C ASP A 63 4.08 -12.71 -5.01
N ILE A 64 3.84 -12.07 -6.15
CA ILE A 64 4.60 -12.27 -7.39
C ILE A 64 5.92 -11.48 -7.43
N VAL A 65 6.16 -10.61 -6.46
CA VAL A 65 7.31 -9.70 -6.43
C VAL A 65 8.11 -9.91 -5.16
N ASN A 66 9.39 -10.17 -5.29
CA ASN A 66 10.30 -10.15 -4.15
C ASN A 66 10.75 -8.71 -3.88
N THR A 67 10.40 -8.19 -2.71
CA THR A 67 10.88 -6.90 -2.22
C THR A 67 11.71 -7.12 -0.96
N GLU A 68 12.75 -6.31 -0.79
CA GLU A 68 13.60 -6.39 0.39
C GLU A 68 13.95 -4.98 0.88
N PRO A 69 13.54 -4.59 2.10
CA PRO A 69 12.61 -5.32 2.97
C PRO A 69 11.19 -5.39 2.39
N ASN A 70 10.39 -6.36 2.81
CA ASN A 70 9.04 -6.58 2.29
C ASN A 70 7.95 -6.03 3.20
N PRO A 71 7.27 -4.92 2.83
CA PRO A 71 6.14 -4.38 3.57
C PRO A 71 4.79 -4.98 3.16
N TYR A 72 4.74 -5.78 2.10
CA TYR A 72 3.50 -6.25 1.49
C TYR A 72 3.03 -7.57 2.08
N ILE A 73 2.18 -7.49 3.11
CA ILE A 73 1.51 -8.65 3.71
C ILE A 73 0.04 -8.56 3.35
N ALA A 74 -0.40 -9.44 2.46
CA ALA A 74 -1.75 -9.41 1.90
C ALA A 74 -2.84 -9.42 2.98
N ASN A 75 -3.76 -8.47 2.91
CA ASN A 75 -4.86 -8.25 3.85
C ASN A 75 -4.43 -7.98 5.31
N GLU A 76 -3.17 -7.66 5.52
CA GLU A 76 -2.63 -7.20 6.80
C GLU A 76 -2.03 -5.78 6.69
N THR A 77 -1.21 -5.51 5.68
CA THR A 77 -0.64 -4.17 5.44
C THR A 77 -1.21 -3.48 4.21
N TYR A 78 -1.91 -4.20 3.37
CA TYR A 78 -2.65 -3.67 2.23
C TYR A 78 -3.82 -4.59 1.89
N ILE A 79 -4.78 -4.05 1.15
CA ILE A 79 -5.94 -4.80 0.64
C ILE A 79 -5.54 -5.40 -0.70
N SER A 80 -5.37 -6.72 -0.72
CA SER A 80 -4.98 -7.44 -1.93
C SER A 80 -6.16 -7.66 -2.85
N VAL A 81 -5.95 -7.40 -4.13
CA VAL A 81 -6.92 -7.69 -5.20
C VAL A 81 -6.26 -8.50 -6.31
N ASP A 82 -7.07 -9.09 -7.18
CA ASP A 82 -6.58 -9.85 -8.34
C ASP A 82 -5.79 -8.96 -9.30
N LEU A 83 -4.81 -9.53 -9.99
CA LEU A 83 -3.98 -8.81 -10.97
C LEU A 83 -4.80 -8.15 -12.08
N ASP A 84 -5.94 -8.73 -12.45
CA ASP A 84 -6.85 -8.21 -13.44
C ASP A 84 -7.95 -7.30 -12.87
N TRP A 85 -7.94 -7.07 -11.55
CA TRP A 85 -8.86 -6.21 -10.79
C TRP A 85 -10.33 -6.69 -10.76
N LYS A 86 -10.63 -7.92 -11.16
CA LYS A 86 -12.01 -8.39 -11.27
C LYS A 86 -12.77 -8.37 -9.94
N ASN A 87 -12.09 -8.65 -8.83
CA ASN A 87 -12.67 -8.67 -7.50
C ASN A 87 -12.66 -7.30 -6.79
N LEU A 88 -12.25 -6.21 -7.47
CA LEU A 88 -12.08 -4.89 -6.84
C LEU A 88 -13.37 -4.36 -6.21
N ASN A 89 -14.48 -4.37 -6.96
CA ASN A 89 -15.76 -3.84 -6.46
C ASN A 89 -16.24 -4.61 -5.22
N GLU A 90 -16.22 -5.92 -5.28
CA GLU A 90 -16.59 -6.77 -4.14
C GLU A 90 -15.70 -6.50 -2.93
N THR A 91 -14.39 -6.39 -3.14
CA THR A 91 -13.41 -6.11 -2.10
C THR A 91 -13.64 -4.76 -1.45
N VAL A 92 -13.89 -3.70 -2.23
CA VAL A 92 -14.18 -2.36 -1.71
C VAL A 92 -15.43 -2.36 -0.86
N ILE A 93 -16.53 -2.96 -1.32
CA ILE A 93 -17.78 -3.06 -0.57
C ILE A 93 -17.55 -3.80 0.74
N LYS A 94 -16.90 -4.96 0.70
CA LYS A 94 -16.57 -5.76 1.89
C LYS A 94 -15.75 -4.99 2.92
N MET A 95 -14.81 -4.14 2.48
CA MET A 95 -14.02 -3.31 3.38
C MET A 95 -14.83 -2.15 3.96
N LEU A 96 -15.71 -1.52 3.18
CA LEU A 96 -16.61 -0.48 3.67
C LEU A 96 -17.59 -1.00 4.72
N ASP A 97 -18.06 -2.24 4.57
CA ASP A 97 -18.97 -2.91 5.52
C ASP A 97 -18.23 -3.42 6.77
N ASN A 98 -16.89 -3.41 6.77
CA ASN A 98 -16.08 -3.87 7.90
C ASN A 98 -15.05 -2.82 8.34
N PRO A 99 -15.47 -1.74 9.00
CA PRO A 99 -14.60 -0.65 9.43
C PRO A 99 -13.49 -1.10 10.39
N ASN A 100 -13.75 -2.12 11.21
CA ASN A 100 -12.73 -2.66 12.13
C ASN A 100 -11.57 -3.32 11.37
N LYS A 101 -11.87 -4.08 10.32
CA LYS A 101 -10.84 -4.68 9.47
C LYS A 101 -10.06 -3.60 8.71
N LEU A 102 -10.74 -2.56 8.25
CA LEU A 102 -10.11 -1.44 7.57
C LEU A 102 -9.15 -0.70 8.51
N SER A 103 -9.57 -0.36 9.73
CA SER A 103 -8.69 0.24 10.75
C SER A 103 -7.51 -0.64 11.08
N TYR A 104 -7.72 -1.94 11.25
CA TYR A 104 -6.62 -2.89 11.48
C TYR A 104 -5.55 -2.83 10.38
N ILE A 105 -5.96 -2.84 9.11
CA ILE A 105 -5.03 -2.76 7.97
C ILE A 105 -4.27 -1.43 7.98
N ILE A 106 -4.93 -0.32 8.24
CA ILE A 106 -4.30 1.01 8.32
C ILE A 106 -3.24 1.04 9.42
N ASP A 107 -3.61 0.64 10.64
CA ASP A 107 -2.73 0.70 11.80
C ASP A 107 -1.52 -0.24 11.64
N ASN A 108 -1.76 -1.46 11.16
CA ASN A 108 -0.72 -2.43 10.92
C ASN A 108 0.20 -2.02 9.78
N SER A 109 -0.34 -1.46 8.71
CA SER A 109 0.44 -0.91 7.60
C SER A 109 1.41 0.18 8.10
N ARG A 110 0.91 1.18 8.84
CA ARG A 110 1.74 2.25 9.39
C ARG A 110 2.85 1.70 10.27
N LYS A 111 2.52 0.78 11.16
CA LYS A 111 3.50 0.13 12.04
C LYS A 111 4.61 -0.56 11.24
N VAL A 112 4.26 -1.39 10.27
CA VAL A 112 5.24 -2.13 9.46
C VAL A 112 6.10 -1.18 8.64
N TYR A 113 5.50 -0.15 8.02
CA TYR A 113 6.26 0.84 7.26
C TYR A 113 7.20 1.66 8.15
N ASP A 114 6.79 2.05 9.35
CA ASP A 114 7.66 2.75 10.30
C ASP A 114 8.81 1.85 10.77
N GLU A 115 8.53 0.58 11.07
CA GLU A 115 9.54 -0.40 11.46
C GLU A 115 10.57 -0.65 10.33
N LEU A 116 10.16 -0.69 9.08
CA LEU A 116 11.04 -1.01 7.95
C LEU A 116 11.75 0.22 7.38
N TYR A 117 11.07 1.37 7.31
CA TYR A 117 11.51 2.52 6.53
C TYR A 117 11.78 3.78 7.34
N SER A 118 11.68 3.76 8.68
CA SER A 118 12.27 4.86 9.46
C SER A 118 13.77 4.96 9.13
N ALA A 119 14.30 6.18 9.07
CA ALA A 119 15.68 6.41 8.64
C ALA A 119 16.70 5.54 9.40
N HIS A 120 16.50 5.39 10.72
CA HIS A 120 17.36 4.57 11.55
C HIS A 120 17.27 3.08 11.18
N ASN A 121 16.05 2.53 11.13
CA ASN A 121 15.83 1.10 10.87
C ASN A 121 16.24 0.71 9.46
N PHE A 122 15.96 1.55 8.48
CA PHE A 122 16.35 1.31 7.10
C PHE A 122 17.88 1.31 6.92
N CYS A 123 18.59 2.28 7.51
CA CYS A 123 20.04 2.30 7.47
C CYS A 123 20.66 1.10 8.20
N LYS A 124 20.11 0.75 9.39
CA LYS A 124 20.57 -0.42 10.13
C LYS A 124 20.35 -1.72 9.35
N TYR A 125 19.18 -1.90 8.75
CA TYR A 125 18.86 -3.07 7.94
C TYR A 125 19.89 -3.29 6.82
N TRP A 126 20.17 -2.24 6.03
CA TRP A 126 21.12 -2.35 4.93
C TRP A 126 22.55 -2.50 5.39
N TYR A 127 22.92 -1.87 6.49
CA TYR A 127 24.23 -2.09 7.11
C TYR A 127 24.43 -3.55 7.51
N ASP A 128 23.49 -4.14 8.23
CA ASP A 128 23.55 -5.53 8.67
C ASP A 128 23.56 -6.49 7.47
N PHE A 129 22.75 -6.21 6.44
CA PHE A 129 22.71 -6.99 5.22
C PHE A 129 24.09 -7.03 4.51
N PHE A 130 24.71 -5.88 4.31
CA PHE A 130 26.03 -5.82 3.66
C PHE A 130 27.16 -6.35 4.54
N ALA A 131 27.10 -6.16 5.85
CA ALA A 131 28.07 -6.72 6.78
C ALA A 131 28.07 -8.26 6.73
N ASN A 132 26.88 -8.86 6.71
CA ASN A 132 26.73 -10.33 6.59
C ASN A 132 27.27 -10.86 5.24
N LEU A 133 27.07 -10.10 4.16
CA LEU A 133 27.62 -10.49 2.84
C LEU A 133 29.15 -10.41 2.78
N SER A 134 29.76 -9.49 3.50
CA SER A 134 31.21 -9.26 3.52
C SER A 134 31.96 -10.11 4.57
N GLY A 135 31.25 -10.89 5.39
CA GLY A 135 31.85 -11.70 6.47
C GLY A 135 32.47 -10.85 7.61
N VAL A 136 32.07 -9.58 7.71
CA VAL A 136 32.46 -8.70 8.80
C VAL A 136 31.48 -8.93 9.94
N ASP A 137 31.92 -9.63 10.97
CA ASP A 137 31.13 -9.76 12.21
C ASP A 137 30.89 -8.36 12.78
N SER A 138 29.63 -8.04 13.01
CA SER A 138 29.24 -6.82 13.73
C SER A 138 29.58 -7.00 15.21
N GLU A 139 30.67 -6.41 15.66
CA GLU A 139 30.94 -6.19 17.08
C GLU A 139 29.97 -5.13 17.65
#